data_2d18899f7df60afe97a04e260f5c540b
#
_entry.id   2d18899f7df60afe97a04e260f5c540b
#
_cell.length_a   1.000
_cell.length_b   1.000
_cell.length_c   1.000
_cell.angle_alpha   90.00
_cell.angle_beta   90.00
_cell.angle_gamma   90.00
#
_symmetry.space_group_name_H-M   'P 1'
#
loop_
_entity.id
_entity.type
_entity.pdbx_description
1 polymer ?
#
loop_
_entity_poly.entity_id
_entity_poly.type
_entity_poly.pdbx_seq_one_letter_code
_entity_poly.pdbx_strand_id
1 'polypeptide(L)'
;TLDSVVLSLSYSGYSGDSAAPQTFRVYRMSDPKFTIDSNYAYDKPQAYNQGELLGTATVTPLSLRDSVSVYGTKETAQLRIKLSTAFGNSLLSQKSDGAFATDSAFRAYLKGFAVVPDTNLGTNRNMIYVNLNSTNTKLTVFYKNTENDSLRAVMAFNQYASAHATYFVRNYNGSQAGRFINTNNPKGDSILFLNASPGLFTKLTIPNLENFPAVLINKAELVITQITSGVTDMNNIFIEPGSLSLRQYGNGDSTKLPMDYYTSGGAAYYGGTRQVITNFGGVQVVQYTFNLANTVQRFIKKLDTNNGFKLEGLSSLDMDVNRVKAGGSNLSQYNVKLRIIYTKP
;
A
#
# COMPACT_ATOMS: atom_id res chain seq x y z
N THR A 1 -7.14 32.34 25.99
CA THR A 1 -8.40 31.77 25.44
C THR A 1 -8.05 30.94 24.21
N LEU A 2 -8.64 29.76 24.08
CA LEU A 2 -8.50 28.91 22.90
C LEU A 2 -9.28 29.52 21.72
N ASP A 3 -8.64 29.59 20.56
CA ASP A 3 -9.34 29.89 19.28
C ASP A 3 -9.70 28.58 18.54
N SER A 4 -8.74 27.71 18.34
CA SER A 4 -8.96 26.40 17.73
C SER A 4 -7.79 25.44 17.95
N VAL A 5 -8.05 24.16 17.76
CA VAL A 5 -7.00 23.14 17.68
C VAL A 5 -7.18 22.36 16.38
N VAL A 6 -6.09 22.20 15.62
CA VAL A 6 -6.10 21.61 14.28
C VAL A 6 -5.03 20.55 14.14
N LEU A 7 -5.45 19.35 13.76
CA LEU A 7 -4.55 18.31 13.28
C LEU A 7 -4.36 18.51 11.78
N SER A 8 -3.12 18.79 11.38
CA SER A 8 -2.73 18.92 9.98
C SER A 8 -1.93 17.69 9.57
N LEU A 9 -2.26 17.11 8.43
CA LEU A 9 -1.57 15.96 7.85
C LEU A 9 -1.12 16.33 6.43
N SER A 10 0.17 16.38 6.19
CA SER A 10 0.74 16.76 4.90
C SER A 10 0.29 15.80 3.80
N TYR A 11 -0.41 16.30 2.81
CA TYR A 11 -0.88 15.51 1.68
C TYR A 11 0.26 15.21 0.71
N SER A 12 0.46 13.93 0.37
CA SER A 12 1.52 13.50 -0.55
C SER A 12 1.00 12.81 -1.81
N GLY A 13 -0.31 12.60 -1.91
CA GLY A 13 -0.92 11.98 -3.09
C GLY A 13 -2.16 11.17 -2.76
N TYR A 14 -2.67 10.49 -3.77
CA TYR A 14 -3.85 9.64 -3.66
C TYR A 14 -3.79 8.48 -4.66
N SER A 15 -4.64 7.48 -4.43
CA SER A 15 -5.00 6.45 -5.40
C SER A 15 -6.51 6.34 -5.51
N GLY A 16 -7.01 6.02 -6.71
CA GLY A 16 -8.44 5.89 -6.97
C GLY A 16 -9.09 7.16 -7.50
N ASP A 17 -10.35 7.38 -7.17
CA ASP A 17 -11.17 8.48 -7.69
C ASP A 17 -10.86 9.80 -6.98
N SER A 18 -10.28 10.76 -7.71
CA SER A 18 -9.88 12.05 -7.15
C SER A 18 -11.05 12.96 -6.76
N ALA A 19 -12.23 12.77 -7.34
CA ALA A 19 -13.42 13.56 -7.08
C ALA A 19 -14.32 12.93 -5.99
N ALA A 20 -14.07 11.68 -5.62
CA ALA A 20 -14.87 11.00 -4.62
C ALA A 20 -14.61 11.55 -3.21
N PRO A 21 -15.65 11.94 -2.46
CA PRO A 21 -15.49 12.42 -1.09
C PRO A 21 -15.14 11.27 -0.15
N GLN A 22 -14.29 11.58 0.84
CA GLN A 22 -13.95 10.70 1.94
C GLN A 22 -14.02 11.47 3.24
N THR A 23 -14.65 10.87 4.25
CA THR A 23 -14.78 11.43 5.59
C THR A 23 -13.79 10.75 6.52
N PHE A 24 -13.03 11.54 7.27
CA PHE A 24 -12.11 11.06 8.30
C PHE A 24 -12.61 11.47 9.67
N ARG A 25 -12.53 10.56 10.63
CA ARG A 25 -12.79 10.77 12.05
C ARG A 25 -11.51 10.65 12.83
N VAL A 26 -11.29 11.55 13.78
CA VAL A 26 -10.11 11.55 14.63
C VAL A 26 -10.51 11.16 16.03
N TYR A 27 -9.78 10.18 16.58
CA TYR A 27 -9.95 9.70 17.93
C TYR A 27 -8.61 9.72 18.68
N ARG A 28 -8.65 9.69 20.00
CA ARG A 28 -7.48 9.56 20.82
C ARG A 28 -7.03 8.11 20.89
N MET A 29 -5.72 7.87 20.72
CA MET A 29 -5.12 6.53 20.92
C MET A 29 -5.22 6.15 22.40
N SER A 30 -5.58 4.88 22.65
CA SER A 30 -5.78 4.34 24.02
C SER A 30 -4.85 3.17 24.35
N ASP A 31 -4.13 2.61 23.39
CA ASP A 31 -3.23 1.49 23.62
C ASP A 31 -1.98 1.95 24.40
N PRO A 32 -1.78 1.47 25.65
CA PRO A 32 -0.61 1.84 26.46
C PRO A 32 0.71 1.32 25.82
N LYS A 33 0.64 0.28 24.98
CA LYS A 33 1.79 -0.31 24.29
C LYS A 33 2.10 0.34 22.95
N PHE A 34 1.35 1.37 22.57
CA PHE A 34 1.64 2.10 21.34
C PHE A 34 2.89 2.97 21.53
N THR A 35 4.04 2.42 21.15
CA THR A 35 5.37 3.02 21.35
C THR A 35 6.21 2.89 20.07
N ILE A 36 7.23 3.71 19.94
CA ILE A 36 8.14 3.71 18.80
C ILE A 36 8.94 2.40 18.66
N ASP A 37 9.19 1.73 19.78
CA ASP A 37 9.98 0.50 19.82
C ASP A 37 9.20 -0.76 19.41
N SER A 38 7.92 -0.62 19.09
CA SER A 38 7.04 -1.72 18.72
C SER A 38 6.85 -1.81 17.20
N ASN A 39 6.77 -3.04 16.69
CA ASN A 39 6.39 -3.30 15.31
C ASN A 39 4.89 -3.54 15.20
N TYR A 40 4.25 -2.84 14.29
CA TYR A 40 2.80 -2.92 14.08
C TYR A 40 2.50 -3.60 12.75
N ALA A 41 1.88 -4.79 12.82
CA ALA A 41 1.39 -5.47 11.63
C ALA A 41 0.20 -4.70 11.03
N TYR A 42 0.20 -4.56 9.71
CA TYR A 42 -0.83 -3.79 8.97
C TYR A 42 -2.25 -4.37 9.10
N ASP A 43 -2.38 -5.65 9.43
CA ASP A 43 -3.65 -6.39 9.57
C ASP A 43 -4.18 -6.44 11.02
N LYS A 44 -3.46 -5.80 11.97
CA LYS A 44 -3.86 -5.76 13.38
C LYS A 44 -4.24 -4.35 13.79
N PRO A 45 -5.50 -4.14 14.21
CA PRO A 45 -5.95 -2.82 14.64
C PRO A 45 -5.24 -2.40 15.93
N GLN A 46 -4.93 -1.11 16.03
CA GLN A 46 -4.47 -0.48 17.26
C GLN A 46 -5.66 0.08 18.04
N ALA A 47 -5.64 -0.03 19.38
CA ALA A 47 -6.75 0.42 20.18
C ALA A 47 -6.80 1.95 20.29
N TYR A 48 -7.98 2.51 20.11
CA TYR A 48 -8.28 3.92 20.28
C TYR A 48 -9.63 4.10 21.00
N ASN A 49 -9.87 5.26 21.59
CA ASN A 49 -11.10 5.56 22.32
C ASN A 49 -12.23 5.94 21.36
N GLN A 50 -13.04 4.97 20.97
CA GLN A 50 -14.17 5.18 20.04
C GLN A 50 -15.26 6.09 20.61
N GLY A 51 -15.35 6.21 21.95
CA GLY A 51 -16.30 7.10 22.61
C GLY A 51 -15.90 8.58 22.60
N GLU A 52 -14.64 8.90 22.24
CA GLU A 52 -14.09 10.26 22.23
C GLU A 52 -13.78 10.72 20.81
N LEU A 53 -14.80 11.10 20.07
CA LEU A 53 -14.62 11.73 18.75
C LEU A 53 -14.05 13.14 18.91
N LEU A 54 -12.81 13.32 18.50
CA LEU A 54 -12.12 14.61 18.61
C LEU A 54 -12.41 15.53 17.45
N GLY A 55 -12.63 15.02 16.23
CA GLY A 55 -12.90 15.84 15.07
C GLY A 55 -13.26 15.00 13.83
N THR A 56 -13.82 15.69 12.84
CA THR A 56 -14.21 15.09 11.55
C THR A 56 -13.90 16.05 10.42
N ALA A 57 -13.46 15.52 9.28
CA ALA A 57 -13.32 16.29 8.04
C ALA A 57 -13.72 15.43 6.84
N THR A 58 -14.46 16.04 5.91
CA THR A 58 -14.77 15.44 4.61
C THR A 58 -14.02 16.18 3.53
N VAL A 59 -13.27 15.44 2.72
CA VAL A 59 -12.42 15.98 1.66
C VAL A 59 -12.47 15.10 0.42
N THR A 60 -12.05 15.67 -0.71
CA THR A 60 -11.71 14.90 -1.91
C THR A 60 -10.20 15.02 -2.16
N PRO A 61 -9.54 14.04 -2.77
CA PRO A 61 -8.13 14.20 -3.16
C PRO A 61 -7.88 15.47 -3.98
N LEU A 62 -8.85 15.85 -4.82
CA LEU A 62 -8.78 17.07 -5.63
C LEU A 62 -8.74 18.34 -4.78
N SER A 63 -9.55 18.40 -3.70
CA SER A 63 -9.59 19.56 -2.80
C SER A 63 -8.34 19.73 -1.94
N LEU A 64 -7.50 18.70 -1.85
CA LEU A 64 -6.26 18.72 -1.06
C LEU A 64 -5.03 19.14 -1.84
N ARG A 65 -5.14 19.42 -3.15
CA ARG A 65 -3.98 19.76 -4.00
C ARG A 65 -3.44 21.16 -3.73
N ASP A 66 -4.28 22.05 -3.27
CA ASP A 66 -3.92 23.44 -3.10
C ASP A 66 -3.27 23.71 -1.75
N SER A 67 -2.38 24.70 -1.74
CA SER A 67 -1.81 25.23 -0.50
C SER A 67 -2.86 25.97 0.30
N VAL A 68 -2.70 25.98 1.61
CA VAL A 68 -3.58 26.67 2.56
C VAL A 68 -2.88 27.89 3.16
N SER A 69 -3.65 28.93 3.50
CA SER A 69 -3.11 30.08 4.23
C SER A 69 -3.42 29.95 5.73
N VAL A 70 -2.40 30.05 6.56
CA VAL A 70 -2.51 30.00 8.03
C VAL A 70 -1.85 31.21 8.61
N TYR A 71 -2.62 32.12 9.18
CA TYR A 71 -2.15 33.42 9.68
C TYR A 71 -1.26 34.16 8.65
N GLY A 72 -1.74 34.24 7.41
CA GLY A 72 -1.02 34.88 6.31
C GLY A 72 0.17 34.12 5.74
N THR A 73 0.57 33.00 6.36
CA THR A 73 1.66 32.15 5.86
C THR A 73 1.08 31.06 4.96
N LYS A 74 1.63 30.90 3.77
CA LYS A 74 1.25 29.84 2.83
C LYS A 74 1.93 28.52 3.22
N GLU A 75 1.13 27.53 3.55
CA GLU A 75 1.57 26.14 3.82
C GLU A 75 1.18 25.23 2.66
N THR A 76 1.97 24.16 2.43
CA THR A 76 1.71 23.21 1.35
C THR A 76 0.42 22.42 1.57
N ALA A 77 -0.04 21.74 0.53
CA ALA A 77 -1.21 20.87 0.52
C ALA A 77 -1.29 19.95 1.76
N GLN A 78 -2.42 19.96 2.45
CA GLN A 78 -2.60 19.21 3.70
C GLN A 78 -4.08 18.94 4.00
N LEU A 79 -4.35 17.79 4.60
CA LEU A 79 -5.62 17.49 5.23
C LEU A 79 -5.66 18.18 6.61
N ARG A 80 -6.59 19.10 6.81
CA ARG A 80 -6.77 19.83 8.07
C ARG A 80 -8.04 19.38 8.76
N ILE A 81 -7.93 18.91 9.99
CA ILE A 81 -9.05 18.46 10.80
C ILE A 81 -9.11 19.31 12.06
N LYS A 82 -10.15 20.12 12.17
CA LYS A 82 -10.44 20.87 13.38
C LYS A 82 -10.89 19.89 14.46
N LEU A 83 -10.20 19.92 15.60
CA LEU A 83 -10.53 19.08 16.76
C LEU A 83 -11.43 19.87 17.74
N SER A 84 -12.03 19.13 18.67
CA SER A 84 -13.00 19.69 19.63
C SER A 84 -12.36 20.74 20.57
N THR A 85 -13.12 21.74 20.91
CA THR A 85 -12.72 22.77 21.89
C THR A 85 -12.42 22.17 23.27
N ALA A 86 -13.14 21.12 23.66
CA ALA A 86 -12.87 20.41 24.91
C ALA A 86 -11.47 19.83 24.94
N PHE A 87 -11.04 19.18 23.85
CA PHE A 87 -9.67 18.67 23.71
C PHE A 87 -8.63 19.80 23.72
N GLY A 88 -8.88 20.89 22.97
CA GLY A 88 -7.99 22.05 22.96
C GLY A 88 -7.83 22.70 24.34
N ASN A 89 -8.90 22.86 25.08
CA ASN A 89 -8.87 23.38 26.44
C ASN A 89 -8.15 22.41 27.39
N SER A 90 -8.29 21.10 27.22
CA SER A 90 -7.54 20.13 28.02
C SER A 90 -6.02 20.23 27.80
N LEU A 91 -5.59 20.57 26.58
CA LEU A 91 -4.17 20.85 26.29
C LEU A 91 -3.71 22.15 26.97
N LEU A 92 -4.47 23.24 26.84
CA LEU A 92 -4.11 24.53 27.44
C LEU A 92 -4.13 24.51 28.97
N SER A 93 -4.86 23.60 29.59
CA SER A 93 -4.90 23.45 31.06
C SER A 93 -3.71 22.66 31.63
N GLN A 94 -2.89 22.04 30.77
CA GLN A 94 -1.72 21.30 31.24
C GLN A 94 -0.65 22.26 31.73
N LYS A 95 -0.02 21.93 32.87
CA LYS A 95 1.05 22.72 33.47
C LYS A 95 2.41 22.33 32.91
N SER A 96 3.37 23.25 32.98
CA SER A 96 4.74 23.02 32.54
C SER A 96 5.50 22.00 33.38
N ASP A 97 5.06 21.73 34.61
CA ASP A 97 5.60 20.72 35.52
C ASP A 97 4.82 19.36 35.42
N GLY A 98 3.80 19.29 34.54
CA GLY A 98 2.98 18.13 34.29
C GLY A 98 3.26 17.51 32.93
N ALA A 99 2.22 17.44 32.08
CA ALA A 99 2.31 16.80 30.75
C ALA A 99 3.34 17.49 29.82
N PHE A 100 3.66 18.75 30.03
CA PHE A 100 4.64 19.48 29.23
C PHE A 100 6.05 19.53 29.86
N ALA A 101 6.28 18.84 30.99
CA ALA A 101 7.59 18.82 31.67
C ALA A 101 8.68 18.16 30.82
N THR A 102 8.35 17.10 30.12
CA THR A 102 9.25 16.33 29.24
C THR A 102 8.49 15.70 28.06
N ASP A 103 9.20 15.34 26.99
CA ASP A 103 8.61 14.57 25.88
C ASP A 103 8.01 13.25 26.33
N SER A 104 8.61 12.60 27.33
CA SER A 104 8.09 11.36 27.90
C SER A 104 6.75 11.58 28.63
N ALA A 105 6.65 12.65 29.43
CA ALA A 105 5.41 13.04 30.10
C ALA A 105 4.32 13.38 29.09
N PHE A 106 4.67 14.11 28.02
CA PHE A 106 3.74 14.44 26.95
C PHE A 106 3.25 13.18 26.23
N ARG A 107 4.13 12.26 25.85
CA ARG A 107 3.75 10.97 25.23
C ARG A 107 2.91 10.08 26.15
N ALA A 108 3.08 10.17 27.47
CA ALA A 108 2.23 9.50 28.43
C ALA A 108 0.81 10.11 28.47
N TYR A 109 0.73 11.45 28.40
CA TYR A 109 -0.54 12.18 28.36
C TYR A 109 -1.28 12.02 27.02
N LEU A 110 -0.59 12.15 25.90
CA LEU A 110 -1.14 12.04 24.55
C LEU A 110 -0.37 10.99 23.73
N LYS A 111 -0.93 9.78 23.65
CA LYS A 111 -0.34 8.67 22.85
C LYS A 111 -0.36 8.93 21.36
N GLY A 112 -1.23 9.82 20.89
CA GLY A 112 -1.42 10.15 19.49
C GLY A 112 -2.89 10.08 19.07
N PHE A 113 -3.08 10.05 17.75
CA PHE A 113 -4.39 10.07 17.13
C PHE A 113 -4.60 8.87 16.23
N ALA A 114 -5.80 8.28 16.29
CA ALA A 114 -6.30 7.40 15.26
C ALA A 114 -7.10 8.23 14.25
N VAL A 115 -6.65 8.27 13.01
CA VAL A 115 -7.35 8.91 11.89
C VAL A 115 -8.02 7.82 11.08
N VAL A 116 -9.33 7.71 11.22
CA VAL A 116 -10.11 6.58 10.72
C VAL A 116 -11.05 7.04 9.61
N PRO A 117 -10.98 6.43 8.41
CA PRO A 117 -11.97 6.71 7.37
C PRO A 117 -13.34 6.19 7.82
N ASP A 118 -14.37 7.02 7.63
CA ASP A 118 -15.74 6.62 7.87
C ASP A 118 -16.28 5.87 6.64
N THR A 119 -16.42 4.56 6.78
CA THR A 119 -16.89 3.69 5.69
C THR A 119 -18.38 3.85 5.36
N ASN A 120 -19.14 4.49 6.24
CA ASN A 120 -20.57 4.76 6.04
C ASN A 120 -20.83 6.13 5.38
N LEU A 121 -19.86 7.06 5.50
CA LEU A 121 -19.93 8.39 4.93
C LEU A 121 -18.83 8.55 3.89
N GLY A 122 -19.17 8.39 2.64
CA GLY A 122 -18.23 8.51 1.55
C GLY A 122 -18.36 7.37 0.55
N THR A 123 -17.57 7.42 -0.49
CA THR A 123 -17.67 6.47 -1.59
C THR A 123 -16.76 5.26 -1.46
N ASN A 124 -15.79 5.29 -0.53
CA ASN A 124 -14.75 4.26 -0.37
C ASN A 124 -13.99 3.96 -1.68
N ARG A 125 -13.83 4.97 -2.56
CA ARG A 125 -13.29 4.81 -3.91
C ARG A 125 -11.89 5.39 -4.07
N ASN A 126 -11.33 5.96 -3.01
CA ASN A 126 -9.97 6.49 -3.01
C ASN A 126 -9.23 6.18 -1.71
N MET A 127 -7.92 6.38 -1.74
CA MET A 127 -7.03 6.37 -0.59
C MET A 127 -6.16 7.64 -0.68
N ILE A 128 -5.97 8.31 0.44
CA ILE A 128 -5.15 9.50 0.56
C ILE A 128 -3.84 9.12 1.25
N TYR A 129 -2.72 9.54 0.67
CA TYR A 129 -1.39 9.36 1.24
C TYR A 129 -0.97 10.58 2.04
N VAL A 130 -0.42 10.34 3.21
CA VAL A 130 0.05 11.35 4.15
C VAL A 130 1.54 11.19 4.39
N ASN A 131 2.29 12.29 4.29
CA ASN A 131 3.69 12.32 4.67
C ASN A 131 3.84 12.73 6.15
N LEU A 132 4.11 11.77 7.02
CA LEU A 132 4.30 12.02 8.44
C LEU A 132 5.59 12.79 8.74
N ASN A 133 6.61 12.70 7.90
CA ASN A 133 7.91 13.37 8.09
C ASN A 133 7.91 14.83 7.63
N SER A 134 6.80 15.32 7.07
CA SER A 134 6.68 16.72 6.68
C SER A 134 6.48 17.61 7.92
N THR A 135 7.10 18.79 7.91
CA THR A 135 6.88 19.84 8.94
C THR A 135 5.42 20.33 8.98
N ASN A 136 4.62 20.01 7.95
CA ASN A 136 3.19 20.30 7.91
C ASN A 136 2.32 19.21 8.53
N THR A 137 2.91 18.06 8.94
CA THR A 137 2.22 17.07 9.77
C THR A 137 2.43 17.43 11.24
N LYS A 138 1.41 18.04 11.82
CA LYS A 138 1.50 18.68 13.16
C LYS A 138 0.13 18.84 13.80
N LEU A 139 0.12 18.87 15.11
CA LEU A 139 -0.99 19.40 15.91
C LEU A 139 -0.68 20.86 16.24
N THR A 140 -1.60 21.78 15.93
CA THR A 140 -1.46 23.19 16.22
C THR A 140 -2.61 23.66 17.12
N VAL A 141 -2.27 24.25 18.25
CA VAL A 141 -3.22 24.95 19.13
C VAL A 141 -3.10 26.44 18.85
N PHE A 142 -4.17 27.04 18.41
CA PHE A 142 -4.29 28.49 18.19
C PHE A 142 -4.98 29.10 19.39
N TYR A 143 -4.39 30.10 19.98
CA TYR A 143 -4.89 30.73 21.20
C TYR A 143 -4.47 32.20 21.29
N LYS A 144 -5.07 32.90 22.22
CA LYS A 144 -4.78 34.31 22.52
C LYS A 144 -4.65 34.54 24.03
N ASN A 145 -3.91 35.53 24.37
CA ASN A 145 -3.79 36.07 25.73
C ASN A 145 -4.18 37.57 25.74
N THR A 146 -3.89 38.27 26.81
CA THR A 146 -4.19 39.70 26.96
C THR A 146 -3.32 40.62 26.10
N GLU A 147 -2.16 40.12 25.66
CA GLU A 147 -1.15 40.89 24.92
C GLU A 147 -1.12 40.57 23.44
N ASN A 148 -1.52 39.33 23.08
CA ASN A 148 -1.40 38.80 21.72
C ASN A 148 -2.63 38.00 21.35
N ASP A 149 -3.18 38.26 20.18
CA ASP A 149 -4.40 37.60 19.64
C ASP A 149 -4.10 36.49 18.63
N SER A 150 -2.83 36.27 18.30
CA SER A 150 -2.43 35.35 17.20
C SER A 150 -1.33 34.38 17.63
N LEU A 151 -1.46 33.77 18.82
CA LEU A 151 -0.51 32.83 19.37
C LEU A 151 -0.77 31.40 18.85
N ARG A 152 0.30 30.64 18.69
CA ARG A 152 0.21 29.21 18.33
C ARG A 152 1.24 28.38 19.09
N ALA A 153 0.82 27.19 19.55
CA ALA A 153 1.69 26.12 20.02
C ALA A 153 1.65 24.98 19.01
N VAL A 154 2.82 24.50 18.61
CA VAL A 154 2.96 23.46 17.56
C VAL A 154 3.61 22.22 18.16
N MET A 155 2.98 21.06 17.96
CA MET A 155 3.49 19.74 18.31
C MET A 155 3.67 18.97 17.02
N ALA A 156 4.93 18.79 16.59
CA ALA A 156 5.26 18.12 15.35
C ALA A 156 5.37 16.60 15.57
N PHE A 157 5.06 15.84 14.53
CA PHE A 157 5.41 14.43 14.47
C PHE A 157 6.95 14.31 14.34
N ASN A 158 7.52 13.38 15.09
CA ASN A 158 8.95 13.06 15.00
C ASN A 158 9.11 11.54 14.78
N GLN A 159 9.57 11.15 13.62
CA GLN A 159 9.74 9.75 13.25
C GLN A 159 10.67 8.93 14.17
N TYR A 160 11.57 9.59 14.89
CA TYR A 160 12.51 8.95 15.83
C TYR A 160 11.97 8.85 17.26
N ALA A 161 10.84 9.48 17.54
CA ALA A 161 10.26 9.54 18.88
C ALA A 161 8.75 9.23 18.93
N SER A 162 8.07 9.28 17.79
CA SER A 162 6.62 9.09 17.70
C SER A 162 6.29 7.75 17.07
N ALA A 163 5.49 6.94 17.75
CA ALA A 163 4.94 5.72 17.18
C ALA A 163 3.99 6.03 16.00
N HIS A 164 3.97 5.17 15.01
CA HIS A 164 3.02 5.23 13.92
C HIS A 164 2.68 3.82 13.42
N ALA A 165 1.47 3.65 12.96
CA ALA A 165 0.99 2.40 12.38
C ALA A 165 -0.06 2.70 11.32
N THR A 166 -0.12 1.86 10.29
CA THR A 166 -1.21 1.85 9.32
C THR A 166 -1.95 0.55 9.44
N TYR A 167 -3.26 0.62 9.69
CA TYR A 167 -4.15 -0.53 9.71
C TYR A 167 -4.92 -0.60 8.40
N PHE A 168 -4.87 -1.74 7.73
CA PHE A 168 -5.44 -1.93 6.41
C PHE A 168 -6.30 -3.19 6.36
N VAL A 169 -7.59 -3.02 6.10
CA VAL A 169 -8.55 -4.12 5.93
C VAL A 169 -8.95 -4.24 4.48
N ARG A 170 -8.90 -5.45 3.97
CA ARG A 170 -9.47 -5.80 2.67
C ARG A 170 -10.69 -6.69 2.83
N ASN A 171 -11.77 -6.29 2.19
CA ASN A 171 -12.97 -7.11 2.08
C ASN A 171 -13.19 -7.49 0.62
N TYR A 172 -13.05 -8.77 0.32
CA TYR A 172 -13.24 -9.30 -1.03
C TYR A 172 -14.64 -9.86 -1.27
N ASN A 173 -15.53 -9.84 -0.25
CA ASN A 173 -16.89 -10.35 -0.36
C ASN A 173 -17.65 -9.61 -1.46
N GLY A 174 -18.30 -10.36 -2.34
CA GLY A 174 -19.03 -9.82 -3.49
C GLY A 174 -18.16 -9.28 -4.64
N SER A 175 -16.84 -9.20 -4.45
CA SER A 175 -15.93 -8.74 -5.50
C SER A 175 -15.61 -9.85 -6.52
N GLN A 176 -15.17 -9.45 -7.71
CA GLN A 176 -14.69 -10.42 -8.70
C GLN A 176 -13.48 -11.21 -8.17
N ALA A 177 -12.56 -10.55 -7.47
CA ALA A 177 -11.39 -11.20 -6.87
C ALA A 177 -11.78 -12.28 -5.85
N GLY A 178 -12.83 -12.04 -5.05
CA GLY A 178 -13.31 -12.99 -4.04
C GLY A 178 -13.71 -14.36 -4.59
N ARG A 179 -14.05 -14.42 -5.89
CA ARG A 179 -14.40 -15.69 -6.57
C ARG A 179 -13.19 -16.57 -6.85
N PHE A 180 -11.98 -16.02 -6.77
CA PHE A 180 -10.72 -16.69 -7.12
C PHE A 180 -9.81 -16.89 -5.91
N ILE A 181 -10.19 -16.39 -4.72
CA ILE A 181 -9.39 -16.53 -3.50
C ILE A 181 -9.51 -17.96 -2.99
N ASN A 182 -8.37 -18.61 -2.74
CA ASN A 182 -8.27 -19.98 -2.22
C ASN A 182 -8.99 -21.02 -3.10
N THR A 183 -9.12 -20.77 -4.39
CA THR A 183 -9.62 -21.76 -5.34
C THR A 183 -8.51 -22.79 -5.61
N ASN A 184 -8.92 -24.05 -5.74
CA ASN A 184 -8.03 -25.14 -6.14
C ASN A 184 -8.53 -25.71 -7.49
N ASN A 185 -8.40 -24.89 -8.54
CA ASN A 185 -8.78 -25.30 -9.89
C ASN A 185 -7.62 -26.09 -10.55
N PRO A 186 -7.78 -27.37 -10.88
CA PRO A 186 -6.72 -28.17 -11.49
C PRO A 186 -6.22 -27.65 -12.84
N LYS A 187 -7.06 -26.90 -13.56
CA LYS A 187 -6.69 -26.23 -14.82
C LYS A 187 -6.11 -24.83 -14.62
N GLY A 188 -6.02 -24.39 -13.35
CA GLY A 188 -5.68 -23.04 -12.98
C GLY A 188 -6.84 -22.05 -13.16
N ASP A 189 -6.69 -20.88 -12.62
CA ASP A 189 -7.69 -19.81 -12.73
C ASP A 189 -7.63 -19.14 -14.09
N SER A 190 -8.75 -18.54 -14.50
CA SER A 190 -8.80 -17.74 -15.74
C SER A 190 -8.27 -16.31 -15.52
N ILE A 191 -8.34 -15.78 -14.31
CA ILE A 191 -7.92 -14.42 -13.99
C ILE A 191 -7.00 -14.43 -12.75
N LEU A 192 -5.89 -13.72 -12.86
CA LEU A 192 -4.98 -13.45 -11.75
C LEU A 192 -5.20 -12.01 -11.25
N PHE A 193 -5.39 -11.84 -9.95
CA PHE A 193 -5.51 -10.55 -9.31
C PHE A 193 -4.22 -10.23 -8.56
N LEU A 194 -3.46 -9.26 -9.05
CA LEU A 194 -2.15 -8.89 -8.51
C LEU A 194 -2.21 -7.48 -7.96
N ASN A 195 -1.83 -7.31 -6.70
CA ASN A 195 -1.81 -6.04 -6.01
C ASN A 195 -0.40 -5.72 -5.51
N ALA A 196 -0.05 -4.44 -5.49
CA ALA A 196 1.21 -3.97 -4.93
C ALA A 196 1.18 -3.92 -3.38
N SER A 197 0.00 -3.75 -2.77
CA SER A 197 -0.14 -3.77 -1.31
C SER A 197 -0.35 -5.19 -0.78
N PRO A 198 -0.01 -5.47 0.49
CA PRO A 198 -0.19 -6.78 1.09
C PRO A 198 -1.63 -7.30 0.98
N GLY A 199 -1.82 -8.61 0.90
CA GLY A 199 -3.12 -9.27 1.01
C GLY A 199 -3.48 -10.25 -0.09
N LEU A 200 -3.06 -10.06 -1.34
CA LEU A 200 -3.26 -11.04 -2.42
C LEU A 200 -1.94 -11.38 -3.10
N PHE A 201 -1.76 -12.67 -3.31
CA PHE A 201 -0.70 -13.21 -4.17
C PHE A 201 -1.26 -14.38 -4.97
N THR A 202 -0.60 -14.71 -6.06
CA THR A 202 -0.92 -15.90 -6.86
C THR A 202 0.16 -16.95 -6.65
N LYS A 203 -0.25 -18.18 -6.35
CA LYS A 203 0.63 -19.35 -6.40
C LYS A 203 0.64 -19.87 -7.83
N LEU A 204 1.78 -19.83 -8.47
CA LEU A 204 1.97 -20.39 -9.83
C LEU A 204 2.68 -21.74 -9.69
N THR A 205 2.13 -22.75 -10.35
CA THR A 205 2.78 -24.06 -10.53
C THR A 205 3.07 -24.29 -12.01
N ILE A 206 4.23 -24.84 -12.31
CA ILE A 206 4.64 -25.21 -13.66
C ILE A 206 4.87 -26.71 -13.66
N PRO A 207 3.84 -27.51 -13.90
CA PRO A 207 3.94 -28.98 -13.79
C PRO A 207 4.86 -29.56 -14.86
N ASN A 208 5.41 -30.72 -14.58
CA ASN A 208 6.17 -31.58 -15.50
C ASN A 208 7.53 -31.00 -15.99
N LEU A 209 8.07 -29.94 -15.40
CA LEU A 209 9.40 -29.46 -15.74
C LEU A 209 10.50 -30.51 -15.42
N GLU A 210 10.30 -31.29 -14.37
CA GLU A 210 11.18 -32.41 -13.96
C GLU A 210 11.19 -33.58 -14.95
N ASN A 211 10.18 -33.66 -15.82
CA ASN A 211 10.04 -34.66 -16.87
C ASN A 211 10.43 -34.10 -18.25
N PHE A 212 10.87 -32.83 -18.30
CA PHE A 212 11.33 -32.23 -19.54
C PHE A 212 12.63 -32.95 -20.01
N PRO A 213 12.84 -33.12 -21.32
CA PRO A 213 14.05 -33.77 -21.82
C PRO A 213 15.33 -33.12 -21.30
N ALA A 214 16.40 -33.89 -21.20
CA ALA A 214 17.74 -33.38 -20.87
C ALA A 214 18.23 -32.51 -22.02
N VAL A 215 18.07 -31.19 -21.89
CA VAL A 215 18.39 -30.18 -22.90
C VAL A 215 19.13 -29.02 -22.26
N LEU A 216 19.77 -28.18 -23.10
CA LEU A 216 20.33 -26.90 -22.64
C LEU A 216 19.28 -25.79 -22.84
N ILE A 217 18.90 -25.14 -21.76
CA ILE A 217 17.95 -24.02 -21.81
C ILE A 217 18.71 -22.75 -22.20
N ASN A 218 18.41 -22.23 -23.36
CA ASN A 218 18.98 -20.97 -23.87
C ASN A 218 18.16 -19.76 -23.38
N LYS A 219 16.83 -19.93 -23.24
CA LYS A 219 15.92 -18.89 -22.78
C LYS A 219 14.70 -19.53 -22.11
N ALA A 220 14.27 -18.97 -20.99
CA ALA A 220 12.97 -19.27 -20.41
C ALA A 220 12.35 -17.98 -19.87
N GLU A 221 11.18 -17.60 -20.36
CA GLU A 221 10.46 -16.40 -20.00
C GLU A 221 9.07 -16.72 -19.46
N LEU A 222 8.81 -16.36 -18.23
CA LEU A 222 7.46 -16.33 -17.67
C LEU A 222 6.80 -15.00 -18.02
N VAL A 223 5.74 -15.06 -18.82
CA VAL A 223 5.05 -13.88 -19.35
C VAL A 223 3.68 -13.77 -18.70
N ILE A 224 3.42 -12.62 -18.08
CA ILE A 224 2.16 -12.25 -17.45
C ILE A 224 1.60 -11.05 -18.20
N THR A 225 0.40 -11.16 -18.75
CA THR A 225 -0.22 -10.13 -19.59
C THR A 225 -1.53 -9.67 -18.96
N GLN A 226 -1.71 -8.35 -18.89
CA GLN A 226 -2.95 -7.71 -18.47
C GLN A 226 -4.09 -8.15 -19.40
N ILE A 227 -5.25 -8.45 -18.81
CA ILE A 227 -6.48 -8.63 -19.58
C ILE A 227 -7.17 -7.27 -19.72
N THR A 228 -7.50 -6.91 -20.95
CA THR A 228 -8.41 -5.79 -21.17
C THR A 228 -9.83 -6.32 -20.99
N SER A 229 -10.51 -5.88 -19.92
CA SER A 229 -11.96 -6.00 -19.88
C SER A 229 -12.53 -4.89 -20.77
N GLY A 230 -13.26 -5.24 -21.79
CA GLY A 230 -13.95 -4.24 -22.59
C GLY A 230 -14.83 -3.35 -21.70
N VAL A 231 -14.82 -2.07 -21.98
CA VAL A 231 -15.74 -1.04 -21.47
C VAL A 231 -15.83 -0.95 -19.94
N THR A 232 -15.32 0.12 -19.36
CA THR A 232 -15.53 0.53 -17.96
C THR A 232 -14.74 -0.23 -16.89
N ASP A 233 -13.65 -0.87 -17.22
CA ASP A 233 -12.77 -1.28 -16.13
C ASP A 233 -12.23 -0.03 -15.45
N MET A 234 -12.23 -0.05 -14.11
CA MET A 234 -11.68 1.02 -13.27
C MET A 234 -10.16 1.21 -13.47
N ASN A 235 -9.61 0.71 -14.57
CA ASN A 235 -8.20 0.86 -14.98
C ASN A 235 -7.79 2.32 -15.18
N ASN A 236 -8.74 3.21 -15.44
CA ASN A 236 -8.47 4.66 -15.47
C ASN A 236 -8.30 5.27 -14.07
N ILE A 237 -8.68 4.55 -13.02
CA ILE A 237 -8.64 5.00 -11.63
C ILE A 237 -7.52 4.31 -10.85
N PHE A 238 -7.21 3.06 -11.19
CA PHE A 238 -6.16 2.26 -10.55
C PHE A 238 -5.04 1.96 -11.54
N ILE A 239 -3.84 2.40 -11.19
CA ILE A 239 -2.63 2.19 -11.98
C ILE A 239 -2.12 0.77 -11.74
N GLU A 240 -1.52 0.16 -12.75
CA GLU A 240 -0.87 -1.14 -12.60
C GLU A 240 0.42 -1.01 -11.78
N PRO A 241 0.81 -2.05 -11.01
CA PRO A 241 2.09 -2.08 -10.32
C PRO A 241 3.26 -1.77 -11.25
N GLY A 242 4.20 -0.93 -10.82
CA GLY A 242 5.42 -0.64 -11.58
C GLY A 242 6.28 -1.89 -11.80
N SER A 243 6.17 -2.86 -10.89
CA SER A 243 6.84 -4.15 -10.97
C SER A 243 6.01 -5.23 -10.29
N LEU A 244 6.25 -6.49 -10.68
CA LEU A 244 5.80 -7.67 -9.94
C LEU A 244 6.99 -8.34 -9.26
N SER A 245 6.75 -8.99 -8.12
CA SER A 245 7.68 -9.84 -7.42
C SER A 245 7.35 -11.30 -7.74
N LEU A 246 8.34 -12.07 -8.15
CA LEU A 246 8.24 -13.50 -8.33
C LEU A 246 9.27 -14.19 -7.44
N ARG A 247 8.81 -15.05 -6.52
CA ARG A 247 9.66 -15.77 -5.58
C ARG A 247 9.41 -17.27 -5.69
N GLN A 248 10.46 -18.07 -5.70
CA GLN A 248 10.36 -19.52 -5.72
C GLN A 248 10.04 -20.05 -4.32
N TYR A 249 9.09 -20.98 -4.20
CA TYR A 249 8.84 -21.69 -2.95
C TYR A 249 9.97 -22.67 -2.63
N GLY A 250 10.41 -22.65 -1.37
CA GLY A 250 11.28 -23.64 -0.77
C GLY A 250 10.47 -24.75 -0.08
N ASN A 251 10.97 -25.23 1.05
CA ASN A 251 10.23 -26.16 1.90
C ASN A 251 9.19 -25.38 2.74
N GLY A 252 7.97 -25.87 2.74
CA GLY A 252 6.85 -25.18 3.38
C GLY A 252 6.51 -23.86 2.67
N ASP A 253 6.21 -22.83 3.45
CA ASP A 253 5.83 -21.49 2.94
C ASP A 253 7.04 -20.55 2.75
N SER A 254 8.25 -21.03 2.97
CA SER A 254 9.46 -20.24 2.74
C SER A 254 9.59 -19.87 1.26
N THR A 255 10.06 -18.67 0.97
CA THR A 255 10.30 -18.20 -0.39
C THR A 255 11.68 -17.59 -0.55
N LYS A 256 12.30 -17.81 -1.70
CA LYS A 256 13.59 -17.22 -2.10
C LYS A 256 13.47 -16.59 -3.49
N LEU A 257 14.37 -15.66 -3.81
CA LEU A 257 14.48 -15.18 -5.18
C LEU A 257 15.01 -16.32 -6.08
N PRO A 258 14.49 -16.45 -7.31
CA PRO A 258 15.02 -17.40 -8.29
C PRO A 258 16.49 -17.15 -8.60
N MET A 259 17.20 -18.19 -9.05
CA MET A 259 18.65 -18.11 -9.31
C MET A 259 18.98 -17.06 -10.36
N ASP A 260 18.08 -16.80 -11.29
CA ASP A 260 18.24 -15.81 -12.36
C ASP A 260 18.39 -14.38 -11.84
N TYR A 261 17.86 -14.07 -10.65
CA TYR A 261 18.05 -12.77 -10.01
C TYR A 261 19.51 -12.49 -9.63
N TYR A 262 20.28 -13.53 -9.32
CA TYR A 262 21.68 -13.44 -8.87
C TYR A 262 22.70 -13.53 -10.02
N THR A 263 22.25 -13.54 -11.27
CA THR A 263 23.14 -13.48 -12.43
C THR A 263 23.72 -12.07 -12.64
N SER A 264 24.68 -11.95 -13.52
CA SER A 264 25.43 -10.69 -13.79
C SER A 264 24.54 -9.49 -14.19
N GLY A 265 23.32 -9.75 -14.68
CA GLY A 265 22.34 -8.70 -15.00
C GLY A 265 21.46 -8.27 -13.84
N GLY A 266 21.48 -8.98 -12.70
CA GLY A 266 20.73 -8.68 -11.50
C GLY A 266 19.22 -8.52 -11.75
N ALA A 267 18.59 -7.62 -10.99
CA ALA A 267 17.16 -7.33 -11.09
C ALA A 267 16.71 -6.88 -12.50
N ALA A 268 17.55 -6.13 -13.21
CA ALA A 268 17.24 -5.65 -14.57
C ALA A 268 17.15 -6.81 -15.58
N TYR A 269 18.03 -7.81 -15.47
CA TYR A 269 17.98 -9.01 -16.30
C TYR A 269 16.83 -9.93 -15.89
N TYR A 270 16.59 -10.08 -14.58
CA TYR A 270 15.53 -10.92 -14.04
C TYR A 270 14.15 -10.45 -14.50
N GLY A 271 13.93 -9.13 -14.56
CA GLY A 271 12.71 -8.53 -15.09
C GLY A 271 11.61 -8.34 -14.07
N GLY A 272 10.38 -8.50 -14.48
CA GLY A 272 9.18 -8.24 -13.68
C GLY A 272 8.72 -6.79 -13.69
N THR A 273 9.36 -5.92 -14.48
CA THR A 273 8.97 -4.52 -14.64
C THR A 273 7.81 -4.36 -15.61
N ARG A 274 6.98 -3.34 -15.36
CA ARG A 274 5.84 -2.97 -16.19
C ARG A 274 6.29 -2.52 -17.58
N GLN A 275 5.75 -3.16 -18.61
CA GLN A 275 5.96 -2.79 -20.01
C GLN A 275 4.60 -2.61 -20.68
N VAL A 276 4.45 -1.55 -21.47
CA VAL A 276 3.27 -1.37 -22.32
C VAL A 276 3.58 -1.96 -23.69
N ILE A 277 2.74 -2.90 -24.11
CA ILE A 277 2.82 -3.51 -25.44
C ILE A 277 1.54 -3.25 -26.22
N THR A 278 1.63 -3.16 -27.53
CA THR A 278 0.47 -3.10 -28.41
C THR A 278 0.21 -4.51 -28.95
N ASN A 279 -0.98 -5.05 -28.76
CA ASN A 279 -1.37 -6.33 -29.30
C ASN A 279 -1.72 -6.24 -30.81
N PHE A 280 -1.99 -7.38 -31.43
CA PHE A 280 -2.32 -7.45 -32.85
C PHE A 280 -3.58 -6.64 -33.24
N GLY A 281 -4.50 -6.41 -32.31
CA GLY A 281 -5.69 -5.58 -32.52
C GLY A 281 -5.51 -4.09 -32.22
N GLY A 282 -4.27 -3.62 -32.05
CA GLY A 282 -3.97 -2.20 -31.74
C GLY A 282 -4.26 -1.79 -30.28
N VAL A 283 -4.69 -2.72 -29.42
CA VAL A 283 -4.97 -2.44 -28.02
C VAL A 283 -3.69 -2.47 -27.21
N GLN A 284 -3.46 -1.42 -26.43
CA GLN A 284 -2.36 -1.37 -25.48
C GLN A 284 -2.70 -2.17 -24.22
N VAL A 285 -1.79 -3.03 -23.80
CA VAL A 285 -1.89 -3.82 -22.59
C VAL A 285 -0.56 -3.80 -21.84
N VAL A 286 -0.61 -3.99 -20.53
CA VAL A 286 0.58 -4.12 -19.71
C VAL A 286 1.04 -5.58 -19.71
N GLN A 287 2.35 -5.76 -19.81
CA GLN A 287 2.99 -7.06 -19.74
C GLN A 287 4.17 -7.00 -18.75
N TYR A 288 4.37 -8.09 -18.05
CA TYR A 288 5.52 -8.33 -17.18
C TYR A 288 6.19 -9.62 -17.63
N THR A 289 7.50 -9.60 -17.75
CA THR A 289 8.28 -10.77 -18.17
C THR A 289 9.39 -11.03 -17.18
N PHE A 290 9.52 -12.28 -16.74
CA PHE A 290 10.61 -12.76 -15.89
C PHE A 290 11.49 -13.73 -16.65
N ASN A 291 12.80 -13.54 -16.60
CA ASN A 291 13.78 -14.49 -17.12
C ASN A 291 14.07 -15.56 -16.05
N LEU A 292 13.87 -16.83 -16.45
CA LEU A 292 13.97 -18.00 -15.55
C LEU A 292 14.85 -19.10 -16.15
N ALA A 293 15.76 -18.78 -17.05
CA ALA A 293 16.54 -19.78 -17.77
C ALA A 293 17.35 -20.70 -16.82
N ASN A 294 18.05 -20.10 -15.85
CA ASN A 294 18.82 -20.86 -14.86
C ASN A 294 17.90 -21.66 -13.92
N THR A 295 16.83 -21.06 -13.45
CA THR A 295 15.87 -21.73 -12.57
C THR A 295 15.22 -22.93 -13.25
N VAL A 296 14.77 -22.78 -14.51
CA VAL A 296 14.20 -23.87 -15.30
C VAL A 296 15.24 -24.96 -15.58
N GLN A 297 16.48 -24.58 -15.92
CA GLN A 297 17.57 -25.54 -16.11
C GLN A 297 17.84 -26.38 -14.87
N ARG A 298 17.80 -25.76 -13.68
CA ARG A 298 17.99 -26.43 -12.39
C ARG A 298 16.86 -27.39 -12.05
N PHE A 299 15.61 -27.05 -12.38
CA PHE A 299 14.47 -27.97 -12.23
C PHE A 299 14.61 -29.20 -13.14
N ILE A 300 14.95 -29.00 -14.41
CA ILE A 300 15.15 -30.09 -15.36
C ILE A 300 16.30 -31.01 -14.91
N LYS A 301 17.40 -30.44 -14.38
CA LYS A 301 18.53 -31.18 -13.83
C LYS A 301 18.29 -31.74 -12.41
N LYS A 302 17.08 -31.53 -11.85
CA LYS A 302 16.72 -31.95 -10.48
C LYS A 302 17.67 -31.43 -9.38
N LEU A 303 18.29 -30.28 -9.63
CA LEU A 303 19.16 -29.61 -8.67
C LEU A 303 18.36 -28.75 -7.65
N ASP A 304 17.15 -28.34 -8.03
CA ASP A 304 16.18 -27.69 -7.16
C ASP A 304 14.81 -28.39 -7.32
N THR A 305 14.03 -28.38 -6.25
CA THR A 305 12.64 -28.87 -6.28
C THR A 305 11.71 -27.80 -6.85
N ASN A 306 10.86 -28.19 -7.78
CA ASN A 306 9.84 -27.31 -8.36
C ASN A 306 8.60 -27.26 -7.47
N ASN A 307 8.63 -26.45 -6.42
CA ASN A 307 7.48 -26.21 -5.53
C ASN A 307 6.57 -25.05 -6.03
N GLY A 308 6.88 -24.49 -7.20
CA GLY A 308 6.17 -23.37 -7.79
C GLY A 308 6.68 -22.01 -7.32
N PHE A 309 5.92 -20.97 -7.59
CA PHE A 309 6.29 -19.59 -7.37
C PHE A 309 5.16 -18.81 -6.69
N LYS A 310 5.53 -17.84 -5.85
CA LYS A 310 4.67 -16.79 -5.35
C LYS A 310 4.81 -15.57 -6.26
N LEU A 311 3.71 -15.11 -6.84
CA LEU A 311 3.63 -13.91 -7.68
C LEU A 311 2.75 -12.88 -6.99
N GLU A 312 3.26 -11.67 -6.84
CA GLU A 312 2.55 -10.53 -6.22
C GLU A 312 2.98 -9.20 -6.84
N GLY A 313 2.20 -8.14 -6.67
CA GLY A 313 2.61 -6.79 -7.02
C GLY A 313 3.74 -6.34 -6.09
N LEU A 314 4.72 -5.64 -6.64
CA LEU A 314 5.78 -4.99 -5.86
C LEU A 314 5.46 -3.51 -5.73
N SER A 315 5.44 -3.03 -4.49
CA SER A 315 5.27 -1.61 -4.17
C SER A 315 6.61 -0.96 -3.87
N SER A 316 6.76 0.28 -4.31
CA SER A 316 7.81 1.18 -3.82
C SER A 316 7.42 1.90 -2.53
N LEU A 317 6.14 1.84 -2.17
CA LEU A 317 5.55 2.37 -0.94
C LEU A 317 4.91 1.22 -0.16
N ASP A 318 5.00 1.24 1.15
CA ASP A 318 4.48 0.16 2.01
C ASP A 318 2.98 -0.13 1.82
N MET A 319 2.21 0.84 1.32
CA MET A 319 0.76 0.77 1.17
C MET A 319 0.26 1.19 -0.22
N ASP A 320 1.03 0.92 -1.27
CA ASP A 320 0.57 1.17 -2.64
C ASP A 320 -0.63 0.27 -2.99
N VAL A 321 -1.68 0.85 -3.58
CA VAL A 321 -2.89 0.13 -3.98
C VAL A 321 -2.94 -0.20 -5.47
N ASN A 322 -1.84 -0.02 -6.17
CA ASN A 322 -1.72 -0.38 -7.58
C ASN A 322 -2.06 -1.85 -7.80
N ARG A 323 -2.82 -2.12 -8.83
CA ARG A 323 -3.33 -3.47 -9.10
C ARG A 323 -3.48 -3.74 -10.59
N VAL A 324 -3.38 -5.01 -10.95
CA VAL A 324 -3.60 -5.47 -12.32
C VAL A 324 -4.39 -6.78 -12.32
N LYS A 325 -5.31 -6.91 -13.27
CA LYS A 325 -5.90 -8.18 -13.64
C LYS A 325 -5.10 -8.75 -14.79
N ALA A 326 -4.53 -9.93 -14.62
CA ALA A 326 -3.78 -10.62 -15.64
C ALA A 326 -4.48 -11.93 -16.04
N GLY A 327 -4.17 -12.42 -17.22
CA GLY A 327 -4.70 -13.69 -17.67
C GLY A 327 -4.08 -14.85 -16.91
N GLY A 328 -4.93 -15.74 -16.39
CA GLY A 328 -4.53 -17.00 -15.78
C GLY A 328 -4.33 -18.10 -16.83
N SER A 329 -3.93 -19.29 -16.40
CA SER A 329 -3.61 -20.40 -17.30
C SER A 329 -4.83 -20.92 -18.10
N ASN A 330 -6.02 -20.78 -17.55
CA ASN A 330 -7.27 -21.24 -18.18
C ASN A 330 -7.96 -20.17 -19.06
N LEU A 331 -7.24 -19.13 -19.46
CA LEU A 331 -7.73 -18.09 -20.37
C LEU A 331 -7.20 -18.36 -21.78
N SER A 332 -8.05 -18.18 -22.81
CA SER A 332 -7.66 -18.42 -24.21
C SER A 332 -6.70 -17.36 -24.77
N GLN A 333 -6.90 -16.09 -24.38
CA GLN A 333 -6.05 -14.97 -24.77
C GLN A 333 -5.38 -14.36 -23.54
N TYR A 334 -4.17 -13.84 -23.70
CA TYR A 334 -3.38 -13.21 -22.62
C TYR A 334 -3.06 -14.14 -21.44
N ASN A 335 -3.18 -15.47 -21.63
CA ASN A 335 -2.87 -16.41 -20.57
C ASN A 335 -1.42 -16.31 -20.11
N VAL A 336 -1.20 -16.56 -18.81
CA VAL A 336 0.15 -16.74 -18.28
C VAL A 336 0.82 -17.91 -18.99
N LYS A 337 2.08 -17.72 -19.41
CA LYS A 337 2.83 -18.73 -20.16
C LYS A 337 4.32 -18.69 -19.87
N LEU A 338 4.91 -19.86 -19.84
CA LEU A 338 6.36 -20.03 -19.87
C LEU A 338 6.80 -20.34 -21.29
N ARG A 339 7.63 -19.47 -21.87
CA ARG A 339 8.26 -19.67 -23.19
C ARG A 339 9.66 -20.23 -22.98
N ILE A 340 9.97 -21.36 -23.58
CA ILE A 340 11.27 -22.01 -23.47
C ILE A 340 11.91 -22.14 -24.84
N ILE A 341 13.15 -21.70 -24.98
CA ILE A 341 14.02 -21.96 -26.13
C ILE A 341 15.17 -22.81 -25.63
N TYR A 342 15.40 -23.94 -26.27
CA TYR A 342 16.41 -24.92 -25.85
C TYR A 342 17.16 -25.53 -27.03
N THR A 343 18.35 -26.04 -26.77
CA THR A 343 19.14 -26.84 -27.70
C THR A 343 19.17 -28.28 -27.23
N LYS A 344 18.93 -29.21 -28.13
CA LYS A 344 19.16 -30.64 -27.87
C LYS A 344 20.65 -30.91 -27.93
N PRO A 345 21.20 -31.69 -27.00
CA PRO A 345 22.59 -32.12 -27.03
C PRO A 345 22.90 -32.99 -28.24
#